data_28079d409673b63dd13497b5c7541596
#
_entry.id   28079d409673b63dd13497b5c7541596
#
_cell.length_a   1.000
_cell.length_b   1.000
_cell.length_c   1.000
_cell.angle_alpha   90.00
_cell.angle_beta   90.00
_cell.angle_gamma   90.00
#
_symmetry.space_group_name_H-M   'P 1'
#
loop_
_entity.id
_entity.type
_entity.pdbx_description
1 polymer ?
#
loop_
_entity_poly.entity_id
_entity_poly.type
_entity_poly.pdbx_seq_one_letter_code
_entity_poly.pdbx_strand_id
1 'polypeptide(L)'
;GAGEKAFCAGGDVQALHASAVATPGGPCEYAEAFFTREYRMNYTLHTYPKPLVCWGHGIVMGGGLGVMAGCSHRVVTERTRIAMPEVTIALFPDVGGSWFLNHMPGSAGVFLALTGASINAADAIYTGIADRFIASEHKDTVVRQLLAQNWQADSRANHSLVRHVLRPFAEQSIGAWPAGQVEPHMATINALCDGDSVHDIIDNITGQSTEDPWLSKARDSLAHGSSLAARWIYQQLQETRHASLREVFQSEIQLATNIMRHPEFAEGVRALLIDKDRQPAWQYASSRDVTDEVLAPFFSQPWPENPLADLD
;
A
#
# COMPACT_ATOMS: atom_id res chain seq x y z
N GLY A 1 1.05 -16.03 5.62
CA GLY A 1 -0.11 -16.38 4.80
C GLY A 1 -0.26 -17.88 4.64
N ALA A 2 -1.47 -18.33 4.39
CA ALA A 2 -1.74 -19.73 4.09
C ALA A 2 -1.45 -20.03 2.61
N GLY A 3 -0.93 -21.23 2.31
CA GLY A 3 -0.57 -21.65 0.96
C GLY A 3 0.68 -20.97 0.41
N GLU A 4 0.93 -21.17 -0.90
CA GLU A 4 2.20 -20.80 -1.55
C GLU A 4 2.09 -19.53 -2.43
N LYS A 5 0.88 -19.11 -2.78
CA LYS A 5 0.67 -18.05 -3.79
C LYS A 5 0.81 -16.64 -3.22
N ALA A 6 0.35 -16.43 -1.99
CA ALA A 6 0.24 -15.11 -1.42
C ALA A 6 0.43 -15.11 0.10
N PHE A 7 1.02 -14.06 0.61
CA PHE A 7 0.89 -13.72 2.02
C PHE A 7 -0.54 -13.20 2.29
N CYS A 8 -0.91 -12.12 1.61
CA CYS A 8 -2.25 -11.55 1.63
C CYS A 8 -2.41 -10.58 0.44
N ALA A 9 -3.53 -10.65 -0.25
CA ALA A 9 -3.84 -9.79 -1.40
C ALA A 9 -4.80 -8.63 -1.06
N GLY A 10 -5.04 -8.38 0.21
CA GLY A 10 -5.92 -7.30 0.70
C GLY A 10 -7.27 -7.77 1.22
N GLY A 11 -8.15 -6.81 1.49
CA GLY A 11 -9.50 -7.01 1.99
C GLY A 11 -10.50 -7.49 0.95
N ASP A 12 -11.72 -7.78 1.39
CA ASP A 12 -12.83 -8.17 0.51
C ASP A 12 -13.44 -6.92 -0.17
N VAL A 13 -12.78 -6.46 -1.24
CA VAL A 13 -13.25 -5.30 -2.01
C VAL A 13 -14.58 -5.54 -2.71
N GLN A 14 -15.01 -6.80 -2.92
CA GLN A 14 -16.33 -7.10 -3.47
C GLN A 14 -17.44 -6.83 -2.43
N ALA A 15 -17.19 -7.13 -1.16
CA ALA A 15 -18.09 -6.76 -0.08
C ALA A 15 -18.16 -5.25 0.13
N LEU A 16 -17.03 -4.54 0.00
CA LEU A 16 -16.99 -3.07 0.03
C LEU A 16 -17.79 -2.47 -1.14
N HIS A 17 -17.63 -3.01 -2.36
CA HIS A 17 -18.42 -2.63 -3.53
C HIS A 17 -19.92 -2.80 -3.27
N ALA A 18 -20.34 -3.97 -2.76
CA ALA A 18 -21.74 -4.23 -2.46
C ALA A 18 -22.31 -3.21 -1.45
N SER A 19 -21.52 -2.82 -0.43
CA SER A 19 -21.90 -1.77 0.52
C SER A 19 -22.05 -0.40 -0.14
N ALA A 20 -21.12 0.00 -1.00
CA ALA A 20 -21.17 1.27 -1.71
C ALA A 20 -22.37 1.36 -2.68
N VAL A 21 -22.66 0.27 -3.40
CA VAL A 21 -23.81 0.20 -4.33
C VAL A 21 -25.16 0.19 -3.60
N ALA A 22 -25.22 -0.42 -2.43
CA ALA A 22 -26.46 -0.51 -1.64
C ALA A 22 -26.90 0.86 -1.07
N THR A 23 -25.96 1.77 -0.80
CA THR A 23 -26.22 3.07 -0.20
C THR A 23 -25.45 4.19 -0.92
N PRO A 24 -25.82 4.52 -2.18
CA PRO A 24 -25.16 5.59 -2.93
C PRO A 24 -25.21 6.92 -2.16
N GLY A 25 -24.08 7.58 -2.00
CA GLY A 25 -23.96 8.80 -1.19
C GLY A 25 -23.80 8.56 0.32
N GLY A 26 -23.90 7.33 0.77
CA GLY A 26 -23.69 6.93 2.17
C GLY A 26 -24.82 7.27 3.14
N PRO A 27 -24.61 6.93 4.40
CA PRO A 27 -23.47 6.22 4.97
C PRO A 27 -23.38 4.75 4.51
N CYS A 28 -22.18 4.30 4.21
CA CYS A 28 -21.89 2.93 3.79
C CYS A 28 -21.46 2.11 5.03
N GLU A 29 -22.42 1.76 5.89
CA GLU A 29 -22.15 1.22 7.25
C GLU A 29 -21.16 0.07 7.28
N TYR A 30 -21.29 -0.91 6.37
CA TYR A 30 -20.36 -2.05 6.33
C TYR A 30 -18.94 -1.61 5.97
N ALA A 31 -18.77 -0.78 4.93
CA ALA A 31 -17.46 -0.32 4.48
C ALA A 31 -16.80 0.58 5.51
N GLU A 32 -17.54 1.52 6.10
CA GLU A 32 -17.03 2.42 7.14
C GLU A 32 -16.60 1.64 8.40
N ALA A 33 -17.38 0.64 8.81
CA ALA A 33 -17.02 -0.24 9.92
C ALA A 33 -15.83 -1.17 9.58
N PHE A 34 -15.70 -1.60 8.32
CA PHE A 34 -14.56 -2.39 7.84
C PHE A 34 -13.27 -1.60 7.98
N PHE A 35 -13.17 -0.41 7.38
CA PHE A 35 -11.98 0.43 7.45
C PHE A 35 -11.63 0.85 8.87
N THR A 36 -12.63 1.18 9.69
CA THR A 36 -12.40 1.52 11.11
C THR A 36 -11.70 0.38 11.85
N ARG A 37 -12.13 -0.87 11.65
CA ARG A 37 -11.51 -2.04 12.30
C ARG A 37 -10.14 -2.35 11.71
N GLU A 38 -10.00 -2.28 10.38
CA GLU A 38 -8.74 -2.57 9.69
C GLU A 38 -7.65 -1.57 10.08
N TYR A 39 -7.95 -0.27 10.07
CA TYR A 39 -6.95 0.75 10.41
C TYR A 39 -6.58 0.74 11.89
N ARG A 40 -7.54 0.45 12.77
CA ARG A 40 -7.24 0.23 14.19
C ARG A 40 -6.34 -0.99 14.40
N MET A 41 -6.59 -2.08 13.69
CA MET A 41 -5.71 -3.27 13.69
C MET A 41 -4.32 -2.91 13.17
N ASN A 42 -4.22 -2.21 12.04
CA ASN A 42 -2.93 -1.83 11.46
C ASN A 42 -2.14 -0.93 12.42
N TYR A 43 -2.78 0.08 13.02
CA TYR A 43 -2.13 0.91 14.04
C TYR A 43 -1.63 0.08 15.23
N THR A 44 -2.45 -0.86 15.70
CA THR A 44 -2.06 -1.79 16.77
C THR A 44 -0.85 -2.63 16.40
N LEU A 45 -0.72 -3.09 15.15
CA LEU A 45 0.46 -3.83 14.69
C LEU A 45 1.73 -2.96 14.74
N HIS A 46 1.64 -1.71 14.29
CA HIS A 46 2.78 -0.77 14.32
C HIS A 46 3.24 -0.44 15.73
N THR A 47 2.32 -0.36 16.69
CA THR A 47 2.61 0.01 18.10
C THR A 47 2.73 -1.21 19.01
N TYR A 48 2.68 -2.44 18.46
CA TYR A 48 2.66 -3.66 19.26
C TYR A 48 3.97 -3.84 20.05
N PRO A 49 3.90 -4.06 21.37
CA PRO A 49 5.08 -4.04 22.24
C PRO A 49 5.98 -5.29 22.11
N LYS A 50 5.50 -6.35 21.47
CA LYS A 50 6.27 -7.59 21.27
C LYS A 50 6.72 -7.73 19.82
N PRO A 51 7.80 -8.48 19.52
CA PRO A 51 8.20 -8.71 18.13
C PRO A 51 7.10 -9.39 17.32
N LEU A 52 6.79 -8.79 16.18
CA LEU A 52 5.93 -9.38 15.15
C LEU A 52 6.80 -9.70 13.94
N VAL A 53 6.80 -10.97 13.53
CA VAL A 53 7.54 -11.43 12.35
C VAL A 53 6.56 -11.68 11.22
N CYS A 54 6.66 -10.91 10.15
CA CYS A 54 5.92 -11.15 8.92
C CYS A 54 6.79 -11.93 7.94
N TRP A 55 6.26 -12.99 7.37
CA TRP A 55 6.83 -13.74 6.25
C TRP A 55 6.04 -13.40 4.98
N GLY A 56 6.47 -12.32 4.30
CA GLY A 56 5.81 -11.75 3.13
C GLY A 56 6.16 -12.47 1.83
N HIS A 57 5.74 -13.72 1.68
CA HIS A 57 5.97 -14.51 0.47
C HIS A 57 4.87 -14.31 -0.58
N GLY A 58 5.23 -14.48 -1.85
CA GLY A 58 4.27 -14.36 -2.95
C GLY A 58 3.63 -12.97 -3.02
N ILE A 59 2.33 -12.90 -3.22
CA ILE A 59 1.62 -11.63 -3.35
C ILE A 59 1.41 -10.98 -1.98
N VAL A 60 1.77 -9.70 -1.88
CA VAL A 60 1.55 -8.81 -0.73
C VAL A 60 0.97 -7.50 -1.27
N MET A 61 -0.33 -7.31 -1.19
CA MET A 61 -1.01 -6.16 -1.83
C MET A 61 -2.07 -5.55 -0.92
N GLY A 62 -2.33 -4.25 -1.07
CA GLY A 62 -3.36 -3.52 -0.35
C GLY A 62 -3.29 -3.75 1.15
N GLY A 63 -4.41 -4.14 1.80
CA GLY A 63 -4.47 -4.46 3.23
C GLY A 63 -3.42 -5.51 3.68
N GLY A 64 -2.98 -6.41 2.77
CA GLY A 64 -1.89 -7.34 3.05
C GLY A 64 -0.55 -6.63 3.27
N LEU A 65 -0.29 -5.56 2.53
CA LEU A 65 0.89 -4.72 2.75
C LEU A 65 0.78 -3.94 4.06
N GLY A 66 -0.42 -3.45 4.41
CA GLY A 66 -0.65 -2.80 5.71
C GLY A 66 -0.31 -3.70 6.89
N VAL A 67 -0.70 -4.98 6.85
CA VAL A 67 -0.31 -5.97 7.86
C VAL A 67 1.20 -6.16 7.91
N MET A 68 1.86 -6.28 6.74
CA MET A 68 3.32 -6.45 6.68
C MET A 68 4.03 -5.21 7.21
N ALA A 69 3.63 -4.01 6.78
CA ALA A 69 4.26 -2.74 7.17
C ALA A 69 4.19 -2.50 8.68
N GLY A 70 3.10 -2.94 9.35
CA GLY A 70 2.95 -2.85 10.81
C GLY A 70 3.82 -3.84 11.59
N CYS A 71 4.42 -4.84 10.95
CA CYS A 71 5.26 -5.81 11.63
C CYS A 71 6.68 -5.26 11.88
N SER A 72 7.26 -5.59 13.04
CA SER A 72 8.58 -5.13 13.46
C SER A 72 9.76 -5.90 12.84
N HIS A 73 9.49 -7.05 12.20
CA HIS A 73 10.47 -7.86 11.47
C HIS A 73 9.83 -8.37 10.18
N ARG A 74 10.14 -7.73 9.06
CA ARG A 74 9.51 -7.97 7.76
C ARG A 74 10.46 -8.75 6.87
N VAL A 75 10.12 -10.02 6.62
CA VAL A 75 10.90 -10.93 5.78
C VAL A 75 10.25 -11.03 4.42
N VAL A 76 11.03 -10.87 3.36
CA VAL A 76 10.64 -11.08 1.96
C VAL A 76 11.46 -12.21 1.34
N THR A 77 10.93 -12.82 0.28
CA THR A 77 11.52 -13.98 -0.41
C THR A 77 11.71 -13.69 -1.89
N GLU A 78 12.38 -14.56 -2.63
CA GLU A 78 12.53 -14.49 -4.07
C GLU A 78 11.20 -14.48 -4.85
N ARG A 79 10.10 -14.89 -4.17
CA ARG A 79 8.75 -14.91 -4.74
C ARG A 79 7.92 -13.69 -4.39
N THR A 80 8.43 -12.81 -3.53
CA THR A 80 7.68 -11.65 -3.04
C THR A 80 7.36 -10.67 -4.16
N ARG A 81 6.10 -10.27 -4.24
CA ARG A 81 5.58 -9.24 -5.14
C ARG A 81 4.67 -8.32 -4.36
N ILE A 82 5.08 -7.07 -4.24
CA ILE A 82 4.39 -6.04 -3.47
C ILE A 82 3.81 -5.02 -4.44
N ALA A 83 2.58 -4.59 -4.21
CA ALA A 83 1.97 -3.47 -4.92
C ALA A 83 0.86 -2.83 -4.08
N MET A 84 0.59 -1.55 -4.39
CA MET A 84 -0.60 -0.81 -3.97
C MET A 84 -1.33 -0.33 -5.25
N PRO A 85 -2.12 -1.21 -5.91
CA PRO A 85 -2.72 -0.92 -7.22
C PRO A 85 -4.06 -0.16 -7.12
N GLU A 86 -4.30 0.55 -6.03
CA GLU A 86 -5.58 1.17 -5.66
C GLU A 86 -6.07 2.19 -6.69
N VAL A 87 -5.17 2.85 -7.43
CA VAL A 87 -5.52 3.76 -8.55
C VAL A 87 -6.38 3.07 -9.61
N THR A 88 -6.23 1.75 -9.78
CA THR A 88 -6.96 0.96 -10.79
C THR A 88 -8.38 0.60 -10.39
N ILE A 89 -8.75 0.80 -9.13
CA ILE A 89 -10.10 0.58 -8.59
C ILE A 89 -10.67 1.84 -7.95
N ALA A 90 -10.10 3.01 -8.25
CA ALA A 90 -10.50 4.28 -7.67
C ALA A 90 -10.55 4.25 -6.13
N LEU A 91 -9.48 3.73 -5.53
CA LEU A 91 -9.15 3.85 -4.12
C LEU A 91 -7.80 4.59 -4.00
N PHE A 92 -7.17 4.57 -2.87
CA PHE A 92 -5.82 5.10 -2.63
C PHE A 92 -5.01 4.09 -1.82
N PRO A 93 -3.68 4.14 -1.83
CA PRO A 93 -2.84 3.37 -0.91
C PRO A 93 -3.13 3.76 0.54
N ASP A 94 -3.98 2.98 1.18
CA ASP A 94 -4.46 3.13 2.56
C ASP A 94 -3.63 2.27 3.54
N VAL A 95 -4.20 1.87 4.67
CA VAL A 95 -3.61 0.98 5.69
C VAL A 95 -2.25 1.46 6.25
N GLY A 96 -2.09 2.78 6.36
CA GLY A 96 -0.81 3.42 6.67
C GLY A 96 0.05 3.67 5.43
N GLY A 97 -0.50 3.49 4.24
CA GLY A 97 0.18 3.68 2.96
C GLY A 97 0.75 5.07 2.80
N SER A 98 0.00 6.08 3.18
CA SER A 98 0.46 7.46 3.15
C SER A 98 1.69 7.68 4.03
N TRP A 99 1.81 6.93 5.14
CA TRP A 99 2.97 7.01 6.02
C TRP A 99 4.20 6.33 5.40
N PHE A 100 4.11 5.04 5.04
CA PHE A 100 5.30 4.33 4.56
C PHE A 100 5.75 4.78 3.16
N LEU A 101 4.85 5.23 2.29
CA LEU A 101 5.20 5.78 0.98
C LEU A 101 5.94 7.12 1.12
N ASN A 102 5.53 7.99 2.04
CA ASN A 102 6.22 9.25 2.32
C ASN A 102 7.63 9.04 2.94
N HIS A 103 7.94 7.85 3.46
CA HIS A 103 9.26 7.51 4.01
C HIS A 103 10.18 6.80 3.01
N MET A 104 9.73 6.57 1.78
CA MET A 104 10.56 5.96 0.74
C MET A 104 11.61 6.95 0.19
N PRO A 105 12.73 6.47 -0.38
CA PRO A 105 13.75 7.33 -0.93
C PRO A 105 13.26 8.12 -2.14
N GLY A 106 13.70 9.38 -2.23
CA GLY A 106 13.37 10.26 -3.36
C GLY A 106 11.88 10.36 -3.63
N SER A 107 11.50 10.22 -4.88
CA SER A 107 10.10 10.23 -5.34
C SER A 107 9.49 8.83 -5.51
N ALA A 108 10.17 7.76 -5.01
CA ALA A 108 9.69 6.39 -5.18
C ALA A 108 8.27 6.19 -4.63
N GLY A 109 7.95 6.76 -3.46
CA GLY A 109 6.63 6.65 -2.86
C GLY A 109 5.52 7.25 -3.72
N VAL A 110 5.73 8.47 -4.24
CA VAL A 110 4.77 9.14 -5.15
C VAL A 110 4.58 8.33 -6.43
N PHE A 111 5.68 7.87 -7.04
CA PHE A 111 5.63 7.06 -8.26
C PHE A 111 4.86 5.76 -8.04
N LEU A 112 5.19 5.02 -7.00
CA LEU A 112 4.53 3.74 -6.69
C LEU A 112 3.05 3.92 -6.33
N ALA A 113 2.71 4.98 -5.59
CA ALA A 113 1.33 5.30 -5.22
C ALA A 113 0.45 5.61 -6.45
N LEU A 114 0.95 6.44 -7.36
CA LEU A 114 0.22 6.86 -8.55
C LEU A 114 0.11 5.73 -9.59
N THR A 115 1.13 4.89 -9.73
CA THR A 115 1.17 3.88 -10.78
C THR A 115 0.70 2.50 -10.33
N GLY A 116 0.72 2.21 -9.03
CA GLY A 116 0.49 0.85 -8.52
C GLY A 116 1.54 -0.16 -8.99
N ALA A 117 2.72 0.31 -9.40
CA ALA A 117 3.78 -0.53 -9.94
C ALA A 117 4.20 -1.61 -8.92
N SER A 118 4.31 -2.85 -9.41
CA SER A 118 4.72 -3.97 -8.56
C SER A 118 6.23 -3.96 -8.35
N ILE A 119 6.64 -4.15 -7.11
CA ILE A 119 8.04 -4.26 -6.68
C ILE A 119 8.34 -5.65 -6.13
N ASN A 120 9.62 -6.04 -6.15
CA ASN A 120 10.09 -7.33 -5.64
C ASN A 120 10.80 -7.20 -4.29
N ALA A 121 11.44 -8.27 -3.84
CA ALA A 121 12.13 -8.31 -2.55
C ALA A 121 13.31 -7.33 -2.46
N ALA A 122 14.09 -7.16 -3.54
CA ALA A 122 15.21 -6.21 -3.57
C ALA A 122 14.70 -4.77 -3.42
N ASP A 123 13.65 -4.43 -4.15
CA ASP A 123 13.00 -3.13 -4.07
C ASP A 123 12.40 -2.88 -2.68
N ALA A 124 11.78 -3.90 -2.09
CA ALA A 124 11.19 -3.79 -0.75
C ALA A 124 12.24 -3.48 0.33
N ILE A 125 13.44 -4.05 0.22
CA ILE A 125 14.56 -3.72 1.09
C ILE A 125 15.08 -2.31 0.80
N TYR A 126 15.26 -1.96 -0.48
CA TYR A 126 15.75 -0.65 -0.89
C TYR A 126 14.82 0.49 -0.43
N THR A 127 13.52 0.29 -0.57
CA THR A 127 12.50 1.28 -0.17
C THR A 127 12.18 1.28 1.34
N GLY A 128 12.74 0.35 2.11
CA GLY A 128 12.49 0.24 3.55
C GLY A 128 11.17 -0.42 3.93
N ILE A 129 10.45 -0.99 2.97
CA ILE A 129 9.21 -1.76 3.22
C ILE A 129 9.49 -3.10 3.90
N ALA A 130 10.67 -3.68 3.65
CA ALA A 130 11.10 -4.93 4.28
C ALA A 130 12.46 -4.77 4.96
N ASP A 131 12.75 -5.68 5.91
CA ASP A 131 13.96 -5.63 6.71
C ASP A 131 14.98 -6.71 6.29
N ARG A 132 14.50 -7.83 5.75
CA ARG A 132 15.35 -8.97 5.43
C ARG A 132 14.84 -9.74 4.22
N PHE A 133 15.78 -10.12 3.38
CA PHE A 133 15.57 -11.13 2.37
C PHE A 133 16.01 -12.50 2.91
N ILE A 134 15.12 -13.49 2.85
CA ILE A 134 15.42 -14.88 3.21
C ILE A 134 14.75 -15.78 2.17
N ALA A 135 15.53 -16.67 1.55
CA ALA A 135 15.00 -17.60 0.54
C ALA A 135 13.88 -18.47 1.12
N SER A 136 12.84 -18.71 0.31
CA SER A 136 11.61 -19.36 0.75
C SER A 136 11.84 -20.76 1.36
N GLU A 137 12.87 -21.48 0.91
CA GLU A 137 13.24 -22.81 1.41
C GLU A 137 13.59 -22.85 2.91
N HIS A 138 14.00 -21.71 3.47
CA HIS A 138 14.38 -21.61 4.89
C HIS A 138 13.19 -21.42 5.84
N LYS A 139 11.96 -21.15 5.33
CA LYS A 139 10.78 -20.79 6.13
C LYS A 139 10.55 -21.73 7.32
N ASP A 140 10.44 -23.02 7.05
CA ASP A 140 10.10 -23.99 8.09
C ASP A 140 11.19 -24.12 9.17
N THR A 141 12.45 -23.96 8.76
CA THR A 141 13.57 -23.99 9.70
C THR A 141 13.61 -22.73 10.55
N VAL A 142 13.36 -21.56 9.96
CA VAL A 142 13.22 -20.29 10.67
C VAL A 142 12.10 -20.37 11.70
N VAL A 143 10.92 -20.87 11.31
CA VAL A 143 9.76 -21.01 12.21
C VAL A 143 10.10 -21.93 13.38
N ARG A 144 10.69 -23.11 13.11
CA ARG A 144 11.13 -24.04 14.19
C ARG A 144 12.12 -23.40 15.14
N GLN A 145 13.09 -22.64 14.62
CA GLN A 145 14.08 -21.97 15.48
C GLN A 145 13.46 -20.85 16.32
N LEU A 146 12.52 -20.08 15.77
CA LEU A 146 11.79 -19.07 16.53
C LEU A 146 10.95 -19.71 17.65
N LEU A 147 10.25 -20.81 17.35
CA LEU A 147 9.46 -21.54 18.36
C LEU A 147 10.31 -22.16 19.49
N ALA A 148 11.58 -22.49 19.20
CA ALA A 148 12.51 -23.07 20.17
C ALA A 148 13.21 -22.00 21.04
N GLN A 149 12.97 -20.71 20.83
CA GLN A 149 13.63 -19.65 21.62
C GLN A 149 13.11 -19.59 23.06
N ASN A 150 13.99 -19.25 23.97
CA ASN A 150 13.64 -18.95 25.36
C ASN A 150 13.24 -17.49 25.49
N TRP A 151 11.96 -17.19 25.23
CA TRP A 151 11.41 -15.84 25.24
C TRP A 151 11.48 -15.22 26.63
N GLN A 152 11.84 -13.93 26.68
CA GLN A 152 12.06 -13.17 27.91
C GLN A 152 10.87 -12.25 28.22
N ALA A 153 10.79 -11.75 29.44
CA ALA A 153 9.82 -10.72 29.80
C ALA A 153 10.17 -9.36 29.16
N ASP A 154 11.45 -9.13 28.86
CA ASP A 154 11.90 -7.90 28.18
C ASP A 154 11.72 -7.97 26.65
N SER A 155 10.92 -7.04 26.13
CA SER A 155 10.63 -6.94 24.70
C SER A 155 11.90 -6.68 23.86
N ARG A 156 12.82 -5.85 24.34
CA ARG A 156 14.07 -5.53 23.63
C ARG A 156 14.96 -6.77 23.47
N ALA A 157 15.05 -7.61 24.49
CA ALA A 157 15.73 -8.88 24.42
C ALA A 157 15.09 -9.80 23.38
N ASN A 158 13.76 -9.86 23.31
CA ASN A 158 13.02 -10.65 22.34
C ASN A 158 13.24 -10.19 20.89
N HIS A 159 13.27 -8.88 20.63
CA HIS A 159 13.67 -8.35 19.32
C HIS A 159 15.09 -8.76 18.93
N SER A 160 16.00 -8.85 19.90
CA SER A 160 17.37 -9.33 19.66
C SER A 160 17.42 -10.81 19.36
N LEU A 161 16.62 -11.64 20.03
CA LEU A 161 16.45 -13.07 19.71
C LEU A 161 15.95 -13.28 18.29
N VAL A 162 14.91 -12.54 17.86
CA VAL A 162 14.42 -12.62 16.48
C VAL A 162 15.52 -12.27 15.48
N ARG A 163 16.25 -11.17 15.69
CA ARG A 163 17.37 -10.78 14.81
C ARG A 163 18.47 -11.84 14.76
N HIS A 164 18.77 -12.47 15.90
CA HIS A 164 19.77 -13.53 15.97
C HIS A 164 19.36 -14.76 15.17
N VAL A 165 18.10 -15.17 15.25
CA VAL A 165 17.57 -16.30 14.47
C VAL A 165 17.57 -16.00 12.97
N LEU A 166 17.13 -14.81 12.56
CA LEU A 166 16.95 -14.48 11.13
C LEU A 166 18.27 -14.23 10.39
N ARG A 167 19.29 -13.70 11.06
CA ARG A 167 20.54 -13.27 10.42
C ARG A 167 21.25 -14.37 9.63
N PRO A 168 21.51 -15.58 10.16
CA PRO A 168 22.23 -16.62 9.41
C PRO A 168 21.50 -17.03 8.12
N PHE A 169 20.16 -17.05 8.13
CA PHE A 169 19.37 -17.39 6.94
C PHE A 169 19.41 -16.28 5.89
N ALA A 170 19.43 -15.02 6.30
CA ALA A 170 19.62 -13.91 5.38
C ALA A 170 21.00 -13.96 4.70
N GLU A 171 22.05 -14.28 5.45
CA GLU A 171 23.41 -14.47 4.92
C GLU A 171 23.49 -15.62 3.93
N GLN A 172 22.83 -16.76 4.22
CA GLN A 172 22.76 -17.91 3.32
C GLN A 172 21.96 -17.64 2.05
N SER A 173 21.06 -16.67 2.07
CA SER A 173 20.14 -16.36 0.98
C SER A 173 20.71 -15.37 -0.04
N ILE A 174 21.90 -14.82 0.15
CA ILE A 174 22.49 -13.77 -0.71
C ILE A 174 22.52 -14.18 -2.19
N GLY A 175 22.80 -15.46 -2.49
CA GLY A 175 22.84 -15.97 -3.87
C GLY A 175 21.48 -16.03 -4.59
N ALA A 176 20.37 -15.91 -3.87
CA ALA A 176 19.01 -15.92 -4.41
C ALA A 176 18.39 -14.51 -4.54
N TRP A 177 19.17 -13.45 -4.30
CA TRP A 177 18.71 -12.07 -4.34
C TRP A 177 18.25 -11.68 -5.75
N PRO A 178 16.98 -11.22 -5.93
CA PRO A 178 16.52 -10.82 -7.26
C PRO A 178 17.08 -9.46 -7.67
N ALA A 179 17.12 -9.19 -8.97
CA ALA A 179 17.39 -7.84 -9.46
C ALA A 179 16.22 -6.90 -9.13
N GLY A 180 16.53 -5.74 -8.55
CA GLY A 180 15.53 -4.70 -8.25
C GLY A 180 15.15 -3.89 -9.49
N GLN A 181 14.05 -3.17 -9.38
CA GLN A 181 13.54 -2.24 -10.38
C GLN A 181 13.65 -0.78 -9.92
N VAL A 182 13.39 -0.50 -8.64
CA VAL A 182 13.30 0.87 -8.12
C VAL A 182 14.67 1.55 -8.12
N GLU A 183 15.68 0.93 -7.52
CA GLU A 183 17.02 1.52 -7.38
C GLU A 183 17.65 1.88 -8.74
N PRO A 184 17.66 0.98 -9.76
CA PRO A 184 18.20 1.31 -11.08
C PRO A 184 17.45 2.45 -11.78
N HIS A 185 16.16 2.62 -11.48
CA HIS A 185 15.33 3.64 -12.11
C HIS A 185 15.16 4.92 -11.28
N MET A 186 15.83 5.08 -10.13
CA MET A 186 15.63 6.23 -9.23
C MET A 186 15.81 7.59 -9.90
N ALA A 187 16.80 7.73 -10.79
CA ALA A 187 17.00 8.99 -11.52
C ALA A 187 15.81 9.31 -12.44
N THR A 188 15.30 8.29 -13.13
CA THR A 188 14.10 8.42 -13.99
C THR A 188 12.86 8.70 -13.16
N ILE A 189 12.64 7.95 -12.06
CA ILE A 189 11.51 8.17 -11.14
C ILE A 189 11.50 9.59 -10.60
N ASN A 190 12.65 10.09 -10.13
CA ASN A 190 12.75 11.45 -9.62
C ASN A 190 12.44 12.48 -10.72
N ALA A 191 12.96 12.30 -11.93
CA ALA A 191 12.70 13.21 -13.05
C ALA A 191 11.22 13.21 -13.48
N LEU A 192 10.56 12.04 -13.50
CA LEU A 192 9.14 11.92 -13.83
C LEU A 192 8.23 12.58 -12.78
N CYS A 193 8.64 12.52 -11.52
CA CYS A 193 7.89 13.12 -10.40
C CYS A 193 8.34 14.55 -10.05
N ASP A 194 9.24 15.15 -10.81
CA ASP A 194 9.69 16.54 -10.68
C ASP A 194 8.80 17.44 -11.55
N GLY A 195 7.62 17.78 -11.05
CA GLY A 195 6.64 18.66 -11.71
C GLY A 195 6.12 19.72 -10.76
N ASP A 196 5.75 20.89 -11.29
CA ASP A 196 5.18 22.01 -10.53
C ASP A 196 3.77 21.69 -9.97
N SER A 197 3.11 20.69 -10.56
CA SER A 197 1.78 20.21 -10.16
C SER A 197 1.65 18.70 -10.31
N VAL A 198 0.63 18.13 -9.68
CA VAL A 198 0.27 16.71 -9.89
C VAL A 198 -0.09 16.42 -11.35
N HIS A 199 -0.62 17.40 -12.07
CA HIS A 199 -0.94 17.26 -13.50
C HIS A 199 0.32 17.05 -14.32
N ASP A 200 1.38 17.79 -14.03
CA ASP A 200 2.66 17.66 -14.71
C ASP A 200 3.32 16.31 -14.41
N ILE A 201 3.24 15.85 -13.16
CA ILE A 201 3.73 14.52 -12.76
C ILE A 201 2.97 13.42 -13.52
N ILE A 202 1.63 13.49 -13.58
CA ILE A 202 0.82 12.52 -14.32
C ILE A 202 1.16 12.57 -15.81
N ASP A 203 1.26 13.76 -16.40
CA ASP A 203 1.61 13.92 -17.81
C ASP A 203 3.03 13.40 -18.12
N ASN A 204 4.00 13.66 -17.24
CA ASN A 204 5.36 13.14 -17.35
C ASN A 204 5.38 11.60 -17.33
N ILE A 205 4.67 10.98 -16.37
CA ILE A 205 4.62 9.52 -16.25
C ILE A 205 3.88 8.90 -17.43
N THR A 206 2.72 9.42 -17.82
CA THR A 206 1.89 8.84 -18.89
C THR A 206 2.43 9.13 -20.28
N GLY A 207 3.14 10.25 -20.47
CA GLY A 207 3.76 10.66 -21.73
C GLY A 207 5.15 10.08 -22.00
N GLN A 208 5.75 9.36 -21.02
CA GLN A 208 7.09 8.84 -21.20
C GLN A 208 7.16 7.78 -22.31
N SER A 209 8.20 7.88 -23.17
CA SER A 209 8.57 6.82 -24.10
C SER A 209 9.64 5.95 -23.44
N THR A 210 9.33 4.68 -23.23
CA THR A 210 10.26 3.74 -22.60
C THR A 210 10.09 2.34 -23.19
N GLU A 211 11.19 1.64 -23.39
CA GLU A 211 11.21 0.22 -23.75
C GLU A 211 11.33 -0.69 -22.51
N ASP A 212 11.57 -0.11 -21.35
CA ASP A 212 11.63 -0.87 -20.10
C ASP A 212 10.24 -1.40 -19.73
N PRO A 213 10.09 -2.73 -19.55
CA PRO A 213 8.78 -3.34 -19.33
C PRO A 213 8.13 -2.92 -17.99
N TRP A 214 8.93 -2.62 -16.97
CA TRP A 214 8.41 -2.23 -15.65
C TRP A 214 7.90 -0.79 -15.69
N LEU A 215 8.66 0.14 -16.26
CA LEU A 215 8.24 1.52 -16.46
C LEU A 215 7.04 1.63 -17.41
N SER A 216 7.04 0.86 -18.53
CA SER A 216 5.90 0.82 -19.45
C SER A 216 4.61 0.37 -18.76
N LYS A 217 4.70 -0.66 -17.90
CA LYS A 217 3.57 -1.15 -17.14
C LYS A 217 3.07 -0.14 -16.10
N ALA A 218 4.00 0.57 -15.45
CA ALA A 218 3.68 1.65 -14.52
C ALA A 218 2.92 2.80 -15.22
N ARG A 219 3.44 3.24 -16.37
CA ARG A 219 2.78 4.23 -17.26
C ARG A 219 1.37 3.80 -17.62
N ASP A 220 1.22 2.59 -18.16
CA ASP A 220 -0.06 2.07 -18.64
C ASP A 220 -1.07 1.91 -17.51
N SER A 221 -0.62 1.51 -16.32
CA SER A 221 -1.47 1.40 -15.13
C SER A 221 -2.04 2.76 -14.71
N LEU A 222 -1.22 3.81 -14.66
CA LEU A 222 -1.68 5.17 -14.36
C LEU A 222 -2.61 5.70 -15.46
N ALA A 223 -2.26 5.49 -16.74
CA ALA A 223 -3.05 5.96 -17.87
C ALA A 223 -4.45 5.33 -17.94
N HIS A 224 -4.64 4.10 -17.45
CA HIS A 224 -5.92 3.42 -17.38
C HIS A 224 -6.62 3.56 -16.02
N GLY A 225 -5.91 4.05 -15.00
CA GLY A 225 -6.42 4.30 -13.66
C GLY A 225 -7.41 5.47 -13.60
N SER A 226 -8.08 5.63 -12.47
CA SER A 226 -8.98 6.76 -12.24
C SER A 226 -8.19 8.07 -12.11
N SER A 227 -8.54 9.05 -12.94
CA SER A 227 -8.00 10.42 -12.85
C SER A 227 -8.33 11.09 -11.51
N LEU A 228 -9.51 10.81 -10.97
CA LEU A 228 -9.93 11.27 -9.64
C LEU A 228 -9.07 10.61 -8.56
N ALA A 229 -8.84 9.29 -8.65
CA ALA A 229 -7.97 8.59 -7.70
C ALA A 229 -6.53 9.12 -7.72
N ALA A 230 -5.95 9.37 -8.88
CA ALA A 230 -4.61 9.95 -8.96
C ALA A 230 -4.52 11.30 -8.24
N ARG A 231 -5.58 12.11 -8.29
CA ARG A 231 -5.67 13.42 -7.61
C ARG A 231 -5.71 13.26 -6.09
N TRP A 232 -6.63 12.44 -5.56
CA TRP A 232 -6.69 12.28 -4.10
C TRP A 232 -5.50 11.52 -3.53
N ILE A 233 -4.91 10.57 -4.27
CA ILE A 233 -3.66 9.89 -3.87
C ILE A 233 -2.55 10.91 -3.65
N TYR A 234 -2.33 11.78 -4.63
CA TYR A 234 -1.28 12.79 -4.53
C TYR A 234 -1.55 13.78 -3.39
N GLN A 235 -2.77 14.29 -3.28
CA GLN A 235 -3.13 15.22 -2.20
C GLN A 235 -2.97 14.58 -0.83
N GLN A 236 -3.41 13.33 -0.65
CA GLN A 236 -3.24 12.59 0.61
C GLN A 236 -1.76 12.47 1.00
N LEU A 237 -0.88 12.14 0.06
CA LEU A 237 0.56 12.10 0.31
C LEU A 237 1.12 13.47 0.70
N GLN A 238 0.68 14.55 0.06
CA GLN A 238 1.16 15.90 0.40
C GLN A 238 0.70 16.33 1.80
N GLU A 239 -0.58 16.14 2.12
CA GLU A 239 -1.15 16.55 3.41
C GLU A 239 -0.56 15.75 4.59
N THR A 240 -0.20 14.48 4.34
CA THR A 240 0.34 13.60 5.39
C THR A 240 1.86 13.52 5.42
N ARG A 241 2.56 14.30 4.60
CA ARG A 241 4.03 14.21 4.45
C ARG A 241 4.81 14.31 5.77
N HIS A 242 4.30 15.09 6.70
CA HIS A 242 4.92 15.35 8.02
C HIS A 242 4.04 14.89 9.18
N ALA A 243 2.97 14.17 8.88
CA ALA A 243 2.04 13.67 9.88
C ALA A 243 2.63 12.47 10.66
N SER A 244 2.25 12.34 11.90
CA SER A 244 2.50 11.13 12.68
C SER A 244 1.68 9.96 12.13
N LEU A 245 2.10 8.74 12.44
CA LEU A 245 1.36 7.54 12.02
C LEU A 245 -0.13 7.59 12.46
N ARG A 246 -0.41 8.08 13.67
CA ARG A 246 -1.77 8.27 14.18
C ARG A 246 -2.57 9.24 13.30
N GLU A 247 -2.02 10.41 13.01
CA GLU A 247 -2.66 11.40 12.15
C GLU A 247 -2.89 10.87 10.73
N VAL A 248 -1.95 10.07 10.22
CA VAL A 248 -2.12 9.38 8.94
C VAL A 248 -3.35 8.48 8.96
N PHE A 249 -3.51 7.58 9.94
CA PHE A 249 -4.68 6.72 10.02
C PHE A 249 -5.99 7.51 10.21
N GLN A 250 -5.94 8.62 10.94
CA GLN A 250 -7.10 9.51 11.11
C GLN A 250 -7.47 10.25 9.82
N SER A 251 -6.51 10.58 8.98
CA SER A 251 -6.73 11.16 7.65
C SER A 251 -7.20 10.09 6.65
N GLU A 252 -6.56 8.91 6.64
CA GLU A 252 -6.92 7.82 5.74
C GLU A 252 -8.36 7.33 5.94
N ILE A 253 -8.84 7.20 7.19
CA ILE A 253 -10.22 6.78 7.45
C ILE A 253 -11.24 7.81 6.91
N GLN A 254 -10.91 9.08 6.98
CA GLN A 254 -11.73 10.16 6.43
C GLN A 254 -11.83 10.05 4.91
N LEU A 255 -10.69 9.93 4.23
CA LEU A 255 -10.64 9.79 2.78
C LEU A 255 -11.35 8.49 2.32
N ALA A 256 -11.06 7.35 2.95
CA ALA A 256 -11.68 6.07 2.63
C ALA A 256 -13.21 6.12 2.75
N THR A 257 -13.73 6.73 3.83
CA THR A 257 -15.18 6.90 4.03
C THR A 257 -15.81 7.72 2.91
N ASN A 258 -15.22 8.85 2.55
CA ASN A 258 -15.77 9.71 1.50
C ASN A 258 -15.69 9.04 0.12
N ILE A 259 -14.64 8.27 -0.16
CA ILE A 259 -14.53 7.48 -1.38
C ILE A 259 -15.64 6.43 -1.48
N MET A 260 -15.95 5.71 -0.39
CA MET A 260 -17.03 4.71 -0.40
C MET A 260 -18.40 5.31 -0.69
N ARG A 261 -18.61 6.58 -0.39
CA ARG A 261 -19.86 7.33 -0.68
C ARG A 261 -19.93 7.85 -2.12
N HIS A 262 -18.82 7.76 -2.88
CA HIS A 262 -18.71 8.20 -4.26
C HIS A 262 -18.77 7.01 -5.23
N PRO A 263 -19.42 7.14 -6.41
CA PRO A 263 -19.63 6.02 -7.34
C PRO A 263 -18.35 5.51 -8.02
N GLU A 264 -17.26 6.28 -8.04
CA GLU A 264 -16.02 5.97 -8.76
C GLU A 264 -15.39 4.64 -8.29
N PHE A 265 -15.34 4.39 -6.96
CA PHE A 265 -14.85 3.12 -6.43
C PHE A 265 -15.68 1.93 -6.89
N ALA A 266 -17.02 2.06 -6.83
CA ALA A 266 -17.92 1.00 -7.25
C ALA A 266 -17.71 0.66 -8.73
N GLU A 267 -17.50 1.65 -9.59
CA GLU A 267 -17.21 1.44 -11.02
C GLU A 267 -15.85 0.74 -11.23
N GLY A 268 -14.82 1.16 -10.53
CA GLY A 268 -13.49 0.52 -10.63
C GLY A 268 -13.52 -0.96 -10.23
N VAL A 269 -14.19 -1.27 -9.12
CA VAL A 269 -14.34 -2.66 -8.66
C VAL A 269 -15.23 -3.45 -9.60
N ARG A 270 -16.32 -2.88 -10.13
CA ARG A 270 -17.16 -3.51 -11.15
C ARG A 270 -16.31 -3.97 -12.33
N ALA A 271 -15.58 -3.04 -12.93
CA ALA A 271 -14.82 -3.31 -14.14
C ALA A 271 -13.69 -4.33 -13.93
N LEU A 272 -13.02 -4.29 -12.79
CA LEU A 272 -11.85 -5.15 -12.54
C LEU A 272 -12.22 -6.53 -11.96
N LEU A 273 -13.19 -6.60 -11.05
CA LEU A 273 -13.42 -7.78 -10.19
C LEU A 273 -14.80 -8.42 -10.33
N ILE A 274 -15.83 -7.67 -10.72
CA ILE A 274 -17.19 -8.18 -10.88
C ILE A 274 -17.43 -8.62 -12.32
N ASP A 275 -17.50 -7.66 -13.25
CA ASP A 275 -17.74 -7.92 -14.69
C ASP A 275 -16.47 -8.38 -15.41
N LYS A 276 -15.31 -7.96 -14.92
CA LYS A 276 -13.96 -8.30 -15.44
C LYS A 276 -13.74 -7.89 -16.89
N ASP A 277 -14.50 -6.88 -17.35
CA ASP A 277 -14.34 -6.30 -18.69
C ASP A 277 -13.10 -5.41 -18.80
N ARG A 278 -12.56 -4.94 -17.66
CA ARG A 278 -11.42 -4.01 -17.57
C ARG A 278 -11.63 -2.72 -18.34
N GLN A 279 -12.86 -2.28 -18.44
CA GLN A 279 -13.27 -1.05 -19.11
C GLN A 279 -14.08 -0.18 -18.14
N PRO A 280 -13.43 0.44 -17.16
CA PRO A 280 -14.12 1.33 -16.25
C PRO A 280 -14.57 2.60 -16.97
N ALA A 281 -15.80 3.02 -16.73
CA ALA A 281 -16.34 4.30 -17.19
C ALA A 281 -16.05 5.38 -16.14
N TRP A 282 -14.80 5.85 -16.10
CA TRP A 282 -14.38 6.89 -15.16
C TRP A 282 -15.18 8.18 -15.38
N GLN A 283 -15.51 8.88 -14.29
CA GLN A 283 -16.26 10.12 -14.36
C GLN A 283 -15.45 11.28 -14.97
N TYR A 284 -14.12 11.24 -14.80
CA TYR A 284 -13.21 12.30 -15.27
C TYR A 284 -12.22 11.72 -16.29
N ALA A 285 -12.18 12.31 -17.47
CA ALA A 285 -11.32 11.85 -18.56
C ALA A 285 -9.83 12.19 -18.28
N SER A 286 -9.55 13.25 -17.54
CA SER A 286 -8.19 13.68 -17.21
C SER A 286 -8.12 14.22 -15.79
N SER A 287 -6.91 14.23 -15.21
CA SER A 287 -6.67 14.83 -13.90
C SER A 287 -6.99 16.35 -13.87
N ARG A 288 -6.93 17.03 -15.02
CA ARG A 288 -7.24 18.46 -15.16
C ARG A 288 -8.74 18.75 -15.07
N ASP A 289 -9.59 17.74 -15.31
CA ASP A 289 -11.04 17.86 -15.14
C ASP A 289 -11.46 17.75 -13.66
N VAL A 290 -10.54 17.27 -12.80
CA VAL A 290 -10.74 17.17 -11.35
C VAL A 290 -10.27 18.45 -10.69
N THR A 291 -11.20 19.40 -10.51
CA THR A 291 -10.89 20.69 -9.84
C THR A 291 -10.76 20.51 -8.32
N ASP A 292 -10.22 21.53 -7.65
CA ASP A 292 -10.10 21.51 -6.20
C ASP A 292 -11.48 21.49 -5.51
N GLU A 293 -12.52 22.08 -6.13
CA GLU A 293 -13.90 22.00 -5.64
C GLU A 293 -14.47 20.58 -5.70
N VAL A 294 -14.08 19.80 -6.72
CA VAL A 294 -14.44 18.36 -6.81
C VAL A 294 -13.71 17.55 -5.74
N LEU A 295 -12.46 17.91 -5.46
CA LEU A 295 -11.59 17.16 -4.56
C LEU A 295 -11.87 17.44 -3.08
N ALA A 296 -12.18 18.68 -2.72
CA ALA A 296 -12.34 19.13 -1.34
C ALA A 296 -13.32 18.28 -0.48
N PRO A 297 -14.47 17.80 -0.99
CA PRO A 297 -15.37 16.95 -0.22
C PRO A 297 -14.74 15.65 0.28
N PHE A 298 -13.78 15.07 -0.44
CA PHE A 298 -13.10 13.83 -0.04
C PHE A 298 -12.22 14.01 1.20
N PHE A 299 -11.74 15.24 1.43
CA PHE A 299 -10.90 15.62 2.57
C PHE A 299 -11.69 16.31 3.68
N SER A 300 -13.03 16.31 3.60
CA SER A 300 -13.90 16.82 4.66
C SER A 300 -14.24 15.71 5.67
N GLN A 301 -14.39 16.09 6.95
CA GLN A 301 -14.77 15.14 8.00
C GLN A 301 -16.24 14.74 7.87
N PRO A 302 -16.55 13.45 7.63
CA PRO A 302 -17.93 13.01 7.40
C PRO A 302 -18.70 12.66 8.69
N TRP A 303 -18.06 12.78 9.84
CA TRP A 303 -18.64 12.47 11.16
C TRP A 303 -18.50 13.65 12.13
N PRO A 304 -19.30 13.69 13.21
CA PRO A 304 -19.06 14.62 14.31
C PRO A 304 -17.71 14.42 15.02
N GLU A 305 -17.26 13.15 15.11
CA GLU A 305 -16.00 12.75 15.71
C GLU A 305 -15.35 11.65 14.86
N ASN A 306 -14.03 11.74 14.67
CA ASN A 306 -13.28 10.73 13.92
C ASN A 306 -13.31 9.38 14.66
N PRO A 307 -13.71 8.26 14.01
CA PRO A 307 -13.79 6.95 14.66
C PRO A 307 -12.44 6.40 15.16
N LEU A 308 -11.34 7.05 14.78
CA LEU A 308 -9.98 6.73 15.24
C LEU A 308 -9.38 7.84 16.13
N ALA A 309 -10.20 8.73 16.69
CA ALA A 309 -9.74 9.82 17.57
C ALA A 309 -9.03 9.30 18.84
N ASP A 310 -9.39 8.12 19.31
CA ASP A 310 -8.89 7.45 20.50
C ASP A 310 -7.63 6.57 20.30
N LEU A 311 -7.00 6.62 19.13
CA LEU A 311 -5.71 5.95 18.94
C LEU A 311 -4.64 6.61 19.80
N ASP A 312 -3.89 5.82 20.58
CA ASP A 312 -2.85 6.26 21.54
C ASP A 312 -1.41 6.01 21.02
#